data_511f02a95dfe3c035ca0ea4732e70674
#
_entry.id   511f02a95dfe3c035ca0ea4732e70674
#
_cell.length_a   1.000
_cell.length_b   1.000
_cell.length_c   1.000
_cell.angle_alpha   90.00
_cell.angle_beta   90.00
_cell.angle_gamma   90.00
#
_symmetry.space_group_name_H-M   'P 1'
#
loop_
_entity.id
_entity.type
_entity.pdbx_description
1 polymer ?
#
loop_
_entity_poly.entity_id
_entity_poly.type
_entity_poly.pdbx_seq_one_letter_code
_entity_poly.pdbx_strand_id
1 'polypeptide(L)'
;MINTGGDGTKERMYFSGGAAAGLRRGYNVLLWDGPGQPGTYLEDRSQVFRPDWEVPAGAALDYLGIRGDVDHARIAYSGYSMGGYFVPRTAGHDKRVAAGVALALTPEMWPFAAYSQVKNKEWFTTAPTEDELELDTKAKYIAMEVAPRHGIPAGPGAIPAWGESFKLFSCAGLEETTTCPILNISTTGEGKGWYDNAKAYFDRLPNPKNRFVLTTEDDGGEIHCVRGNSSLAHQLTYDFLDEVLATGPARR
;
A
#
# COMPACT_ATOMS: atom_id res chain seq x y z
N MET A 1 -6.42 -10.45 -3.44
CA MET A 1 -4.95 -10.48 -3.18
C MET A 1 -4.55 -9.41 -2.17
N ILE A 2 -3.57 -9.67 -1.33
CA ILE A 2 -3.10 -8.77 -0.28
C ILE A 2 -1.60 -8.55 -0.44
N ASN A 3 -1.19 -7.29 -0.36
CA ASN A 3 0.20 -6.88 -0.50
C ASN A 3 0.55 -5.89 0.62
N THR A 4 1.76 -5.99 1.13
CA THR A 4 2.26 -5.06 2.13
C THR A 4 2.77 -3.76 1.49
N GLY A 5 3.32 -2.87 2.30
CA GLY A 5 4.00 -1.66 1.84
C GLY A 5 5.50 -1.84 1.62
N GLY A 6 6.26 -0.79 1.96
CA GLY A 6 7.70 -0.76 1.77
C GLY A 6 8.50 -1.68 2.68
N ASP A 7 8.02 -1.97 3.89
CA ASP A 7 8.81 -2.60 4.95
C ASP A 7 8.36 -4.00 5.35
N GLY A 8 7.21 -4.43 4.87
CA GLY A 8 6.63 -5.69 5.27
C GLY A 8 6.84 -6.79 4.25
N THR A 9 6.68 -8.03 4.69
CA THR A 9 6.68 -9.22 3.85
C THR A 9 5.30 -9.86 3.79
N LYS A 10 5.08 -10.74 2.82
CA LYS A 10 3.85 -11.52 2.68
C LYS A 10 3.49 -12.31 3.96
N GLU A 11 4.49 -12.81 4.69
CA GLU A 11 4.29 -13.53 5.96
C GLU A 11 3.63 -12.63 7.02
N ARG A 12 4.04 -11.36 7.06
CA ARG A 12 3.42 -10.39 7.96
C ARG A 12 1.94 -10.19 7.63
N MET A 13 1.57 -10.20 6.35
CA MET A 13 0.18 -10.07 5.92
C MET A 13 -0.67 -11.27 6.30
N TYR A 14 -0.07 -12.46 6.47
CA TYR A 14 -0.78 -13.61 7.01
C TYR A 14 -1.26 -13.35 8.43
N PHE A 15 -0.40 -12.80 9.30
CA PHE A 15 -0.72 -12.57 10.71
C PHE A 15 -1.53 -11.29 10.96
N SER A 16 -1.14 -10.16 10.36
CA SER A 16 -1.70 -8.84 10.66
C SER A 16 -2.44 -8.18 9.50
N GLY A 17 -2.33 -8.71 8.29
CA GLY A 17 -2.91 -8.14 7.08
C GLY A 17 -4.30 -8.68 6.72
N GLY A 18 -4.98 -9.36 7.65
CA GLY A 18 -6.35 -9.80 7.44
C GLY A 18 -6.52 -11.09 6.64
N ALA A 19 -5.44 -11.79 6.26
CA ALA A 19 -5.57 -13.05 5.51
C ALA A 19 -6.44 -14.08 6.24
N ALA A 20 -6.16 -14.31 7.53
CA ALA A 20 -6.96 -15.23 8.33
C ALA A 20 -8.42 -14.80 8.48
N ALA A 21 -8.70 -13.49 8.52
CA ALA A 21 -10.06 -12.97 8.55
C ALA A 21 -10.79 -13.24 7.22
N GLY A 22 -10.12 -13.05 6.08
CA GLY A 22 -10.66 -13.37 4.76
C GLY A 22 -10.98 -14.84 4.59
N LEU A 23 -10.06 -15.72 5.00
CA LEU A 23 -10.28 -17.17 4.95
C LEU A 23 -11.53 -17.59 5.77
N ARG A 24 -11.72 -17.01 6.95
CA ARG A 24 -12.93 -17.28 7.78
C ARG A 24 -14.22 -16.79 7.13
N ARG A 25 -14.16 -15.82 6.23
CA ARG A 25 -15.31 -15.31 5.46
C ARG A 25 -15.47 -15.99 4.08
N GLY A 26 -14.66 -17.01 3.79
CA GLY A 26 -14.76 -17.80 2.55
C GLY A 26 -14.02 -17.22 1.35
N TYR A 27 -13.13 -16.24 1.56
CA TYR A 27 -12.25 -15.74 0.51
C TYR A 27 -11.07 -16.68 0.28
N ASN A 28 -10.66 -16.88 -0.96
CA ASN A 28 -9.31 -17.29 -1.28
C ASN A 28 -8.37 -16.09 -1.09
N VAL A 29 -7.18 -16.30 -0.54
CA VAL A 29 -6.24 -15.22 -0.25
C VAL A 29 -4.89 -15.50 -0.88
N LEU A 30 -4.47 -14.64 -1.82
CA LEU A 30 -3.10 -14.59 -2.34
C LEU A 30 -2.31 -13.55 -1.55
N LEU A 31 -1.27 -13.98 -0.87
CA LEU A 31 -0.25 -13.11 -0.27
C LEU A 31 0.98 -13.12 -1.14
N TRP A 32 1.52 -11.95 -1.47
CA TRP A 32 2.64 -11.86 -2.38
C TRP A 32 3.54 -10.65 -2.08
N ASP A 33 4.80 -10.78 -2.45
CA ASP A 33 5.79 -9.70 -2.45
C ASP A 33 6.16 -9.38 -3.89
N GLY A 34 6.13 -8.10 -4.23
CA GLY A 34 6.60 -7.60 -5.52
C GLY A 34 8.02 -7.03 -5.45
N PRO A 35 8.53 -6.49 -6.57
CA PRO A 35 9.86 -5.89 -6.63
C PRO A 35 10.08 -4.85 -5.52
N GLY A 36 11.26 -4.87 -4.89
CA GLY A 36 11.63 -3.96 -3.79
C GLY A 36 11.10 -4.36 -2.42
N GLN A 37 10.06 -5.20 -2.34
CA GLN A 37 9.60 -5.72 -1.06
C GLN A 37 10.61 -6.75 -0.50
N PRO A 38 10.75 -6.83 0.84
CA PRO A 38 11.86 -7.58 1.44
C PRO A 38 11.99 -9.02 0.95
N GLY A 39 10.89 -9.76 0.81
CA GLY A 39 10.93 -11.16 0.37
C GLY A 39 11.56 -11.29 -1.03
N THR A 40 11.06 -10.56 -2.00
CA THR A 40 11.56 -10.58 -3.37
C THR A 40 12.98 -10.03 -3.48
N TYR A 41 13.25 -8.90 -2.80
CA TYR A 41 14.58 -8.27 -2.82
C TYR A 41 15.68 -9.13 -2.17
N LEU A 42 15.35 -9.95 -1.17
CA LEU A 42 16.31 -10.87 -0.55
C LEU A 42 16.68 -12.04 -1.49
N GLU A 43 15.74 -12.47 -2.31
CA GLU A 43 15.97 -13.50 -3.31
C GLU A 43 16.77 -12.99 -4.52
N ASP A 44 16.43 -11.75 -4.96
CA ASP A 44 17.10 -11.10 -6.10
C ASP A 44 17.20 -9.58 -5.86
N ARG A 45 18.44 -9.12 -5.61
CA ARG A 45 18.75 -7.71 -5.32
C ARG A 45 18.50 -6.77 -6.52
N SER A 46 18.30 -7.28 -7.71
CA SER A 46 17.92 -6.48 -8.88
C SER A 46 16.44 -6.13 -8.90
N GLN A 47 15.62 -6.80 -8.11
CA GLN A 47 14.19 -6.56 -7.98
C GLN A 47 13.94 -5.37 -7.03
N VAL A 48 14.05 -4.18 -7.56
CA VAL A 48 13.86 -2.93 -6.81
C VAL A 48 12.46 -2.37 -6.98
N PHE A 49 12.02 -1.49 -6.06
CA PHE A 49 10.74 -0.78 -6.19
C PHE A 49 10.66 -0.02 -7.51
N ARG A 50 9.48 -0.09 -8.13
CA ARG A 50 9.20 0.56 -9.41
C ARG A 50 7.88 1.36 -9.35
N PRO A 51 7.79 2.52 -10.01
CA PRO A 51 6.59 3.35 -9.96
C PRO A 51 5.41 2.77 -10.75
N ASP A 52 5.67 1.97 -11.79
CA ASP A 52 4.66 1.30 -12.61
C ASP A 52 4.21 -0.02 -11.96
N TRP A 53 3.68 0.09 -10.74
CA TRP A 53 3.28 -1.07 -9.94
C TRP A 53 2.18 -1.93 -10.57
N GLU A 54 1.43 -1.40 -11.52
CA GLU A 54 0.48 -2.16 -12.32
C GLU A 54 1.11 -3.33 -13.06
N VAL A 55 2.41 -3.27 -13.37
CA VAL A 55 3.12 -4.35 -14.07
C VAL A 55 3.31 -5.59 -13.17
N PRO A 56 3.95 -5.51 -11.99
CA PRO A 56 4.04 -6.68 -11.11
C PRO A 56 2.68 -7.13 -10.55
N ALA A 57 1.77 -6.20 -10.29
CA ALA A 57 0.41 -6.56 -9.87
C ALA A 57 -0.37 -7.25 -10.99
N GLY A 58 -0.16 -6.85 -12.25
CA GLY A 58 -0.68 -7.51 -13.43
C GLY A 58 -0.23 -8.97 -13.52
N ALA A 59 1.05 -9.25 -13.26
CA ALA A 59 1.57 -10.62 -13.21
C ALA A 59 0.91 -11.46 -12.09
N ALA A 60 0.63 -10.86 -10.93
CA ALA A 60 -0.13 -11.54 -9.87
C ALA A 60 -1.60 -11.80 -10.29
N LEU A 61 -2.21 -10.89 -11.04
CA LEU A 61 -3.54 -11.07 -11.63
C LEU A 61 -3.55 -12.13 -12.73
N ASP A 62 -2.49 -12.23 -13.54
CA ASP A 62 -2.32 -13.29 -14.53
C ASP A 62 -2.26 -14.67 -13.86
N TYR A 63 -1.50 -14.76 -12.76
CA TYR A 63 -1.47 -15.99 -11.95
C TYR A 63 -2.86 -16.36 -11.40
N LEU A 64 -3.63 -15.40 -10.90
CA LEU A 64 -5.01 -15.64 -10.46
C LEU A 64 -5.90 -16.05 -11.64
N GLY A 65 -5.65 -15.51 -12.82
CA GLY A 65 -6.43 -15.77 -14.03
C GLY A 65 -6.34 -17.22 -14.55
N ILE A 66 -5.27 -17.95 -14.20
CA ILE A 66 -5.11 -19.37 -14.57
C ILE A 66 -5.60 -20.36 -13.52
N ARG A 67 -6.06 -19.85 -12.35
CA ARG A 67 -6.53 -20.71 -11.26
C ARG A 67 -8.02 -21.03 -11.40
N GLY A 68 -8.35 -22.32 -11.38
CA GLY A 68 -9.74 -22.78 -11.46
C GLY A 68 -10.55 -22.61 -10.15
N ASP A 69 -9.90 -22.27 -9.05
CA ASP A 69 -10.54 -22.03 -7.74
C ASP A 69 -10.75 -20.52 -7.44
N VAL A 70 -10.54 -19.65 -8.43
CA VAL A 70 -10.72 -18.20 -8.33
C VAL A 70 -11.90 -17.75 -9.20
N ASP A 71 -12.78 -16.96 -8.62
CA ASP A 71 -13.79 -16.23 -9.38
C ASP A 71 -13.15 -14.95 -9.95
N HIS A 72 -12.84 -14.98 -11.24
CA HIS A 72 -12.13 -13.91 -11.93
C HIS A 72 -12.90 -12.58 -11.99
N ALA A 73 -14.21 -12.61 -11.79
CA ALA A 73 -15.04 -11.41 -11.72
C ALA A 73 -15.04 -10.74 -10.33
N ARG A 74 -14.45 -11.41 -9.33
CA ARG A 74 -14.47 -10.97 -7.92
C ARG A 74 -13.08 -10.91 -7.29
N ILE A 75 -12.08 -10.46 -8.03
CA ILE A 75 -10.72 -10.28 -7.50
C ILE A 75 -10.62 -8.92 -6.82
N ALA A 76 -10.43 -8.92 -5.49
CA ALA A 76 -10.11 -7.70 -4.74
C ALA A 76 -8.62 -7.53 -4.55
N TYR A 77 -8.15 -6.27 -4.50
CA TYR A 77 -6.78 -5.93 -4.15
C TYR A 77 -6.73 -5.08 -2.89
N SER A 78 -6.08 -5.59 -1.85
CA SER A 78 -5.86 -4.88 -0.58
C SER A 78 -4.38 -4.55 -0.41
N GLY A 79 -4.06 -3.30 -0.09
CA GLY A 79 -2.70 -2.81 0.09
C GLY A 79 -2.52 -2.02 1.38
N TYR A 80 -1.41 -2.25 2.08
CA TYR A 80 -1.06 -1.65 3.35
C TYR A 80 0.12 -0.68 3.19
N SER A 81 0.08 0.49 3.82
CA SER A 81 1.19 1.46 3.78
C SER A 81 1.45 1.93 2.33
N MET A 82 2.66 1.71 1.79
CA MET A 82 2.94 1.95 0.36
C MET A 82 1.98 1.16 -0.56
N GLY A 83 1.33 0.10 -0.06
CA GLY A 83 0.21 -0.55 -0.73
C GLY A 83 -0.99 0.36 -0.99
N GLY A 84 -1.11 1.46 -0.24
CA GLY A 84 -2.07 2.54 -0.51
C GLY A 84 -1.81 3.30 -1.81
N TYR A 85 -0.60 3.24 -2.35
CA TYR A 85 -0.26 3.63 -3.71
C TYR A 85 -0.52 2.49 -4.71
N PHE A 86 -0.14 1.28 -4.36
CA PHE A 86 -0.22 0.13 -5.26
C PHE A 86 -1.65 -0.18 -5.72
N VAL A 87 -2.61 -0.04 -4.82
CA VAL A 87 -4.03 -0.36 -5.11
C VAL A 87 -4.62 0.57 -6.17
N PRO A 88 -4.66 1.91 -6.01
CA PRO A 88 -5.23 2.80 -7.01
C PRO A 88 -4.42 2.77 -8.31
N ARG A 89 -3.09 2.65 -8.23
CA ARG A 89 -2.24 2.51 -9.41
C ARG A 89 -2.65 1.31 -10.26
N THR A 90 -2.80 0.14 -9.63
CA THR A 90 -3.22 -1.08 -10.34
C THR A 90 -4.66 -0.99 -10.82
N ALA A 91 -5.60 -0.54 -9.98
CA ALA A 91 -7.02 -0.47 -10.34
C ALA A 91 -7.31 0.53 -11.48
N GLY A 92 -6.51 1.59 -11.60
CA GLY A 92 -6.59 2.54 -12.72
C GLY A 92 -6.18 1.92 -14.05
N HIS A 93 -5.23 1.00 -14.05
CA HIS A 93 -4.68 0.36 -15.24
C HIS A 93 -5.31 -1.01 -15.57
N ASP A 94 -5.70 -1.79 -14.56
CA ASP A 94 -6.17 -3.17 -14.74
C ASP A 94 -7.60 -3.37 -14.23
N LYS A 95 -8.53 -3.60 -15.15
CA LYS A 95 -9.96 -3.75 -14.85
C LYS A 95 -10.32 -5.11 -14.24
N ARG A 96 -9.38 -6.04 -14.11
CA ARG A 96 -9.57 -7.29 -13.36
C ARG A 96 -9.68 -7.06 -11.87
N VAL A 97 -9.22 -5.91 -11.35
CA VAL A 97 -9.46 -5.50 -9.97
C VAL A 97 -10.92 -5.08 -9.82
N ALA A 98 -11.74 -5.95 -9.23
CA ALA A 98 -13.17 -5.74 -9.04
C ALA A 98 -13.48 -4.85 -7.81
N ALA A 99 -12.56 -4.76 -6.84
CA ALA A 99 -12.63 -3.85 -5.69
C ALA A 99 -11.23 -3.58 -5.13
N GLY A 100 -10.97 -2.38 -4.65
CA GLY A 100 -9.71 -2.00 -4.01
C GLY A 100 -9.87 -1.63 -2.54
N VAL A 101 -8.89 -1.99 -1.70
CA VAL A 101 -8.83 -1.56 -0.30
C VAL A 101 -7.44 -0.98 -0.02
N ALA A 102 -7.38 0.31 0.24
CA ALA A 102 -6.15 1.01 0.56
C ALA A 102 -6.11 1.37 2.06
N LEU A 103 -5.24 0.70 2.82
CA LEU A 103 -4.93 1.10 4.19
C LEU A 103 -3.77 2.09 4.13
N ALA A 104 -4.09 3.38 4.32
CA ALA A 104 -3.26 4.54 4.06
C ALA A 104 -3.14 4.88 2.57
N LEU A 105 -4.26 5.25 1.92
CA LEU A 105 -4.24 5.73 0.53
C LEU A 105 -3.23 6.87 0.36
N THR A 106 -2.30 6.68 -0.57
CA THR A 106 -1.21 7.63 -0.83
C THR A 106 -1.03 7.77 -2.35
N PRO A 107 -1.94 8.49 -3.02
CA PRO A 107 -1.91 8.63 -4.48
C PRO A 107 -0.67 9.33 -5.01
N GLU A 108 -0.12 10.23 -4.21
CA GLU A 108 1.15 10.92 -4.44
C GLU A 108 2.09 10.57 -3.28
N MET A 109 3.14 9.81 -3.56
CA MET A 109 4.08 9.38 -2.52
C MET A 109 4.94 10.54 -1.99
N TRP A 110 5.25 11.52 -2.84
CA TRP A 110 5.98 12.74 -2.47
C TRP A 110 4.98 13.88 -2.16
N PRO A 111 5.21 14.68 -1.10
CA PRO A 111 6.30 14.57 -0.09
C PRO A 111 5.94 13.69 1.11
N PHE A 112 4.73 13.15 1.17
CA PHE A 112 4.14 12.62 2.42
C PHE A 112 4.87 11.39 2.96
N ALA A 113 5.06 10.36 2.15
CA ALA A 113 5.69 9.13 2.61
C ALA A 113 7.15 9.37 3.02
N ALA A 114 7.92 10.07 2.20
CA ALA A 114 9.31 10.38 2.49
C ALA A 114 9.43 11.25 3.74
N TYR A 115 8.73 12.39 3.78
CA TYR A 115 8.82 13.33 4.90
C TYR A 115 8.36 12.76 6.24
N SER A 116 7.44 11.80 6.25
CA SER A 116 7.00 11.18 7.50
C SER A 116 8.07 10.29 8.15
N GLN A 117 9.02 9.80 7.37
CA GLN A 117 9.99 8.80 7.79
C GLN A 117 11.25 9.39 8.44
N VAL A 118 11.69 10.57 8.04
CA VAL A 118 12.93 11.21 8.50
C VAL A 118 12.61 12.43 9.35
N LYS A 119 13.22 12.55 10.54
CA LYS A 119 12.98 13.68 11.45
C LYS A 119 13.58 14.97 10.93
N ASN A 120 14.86 14.95 10.53
CA ASN A 120 15.53 16.11 9.97
C ASN A 120 15.18 16.23 8.47
N LYS A 121 14.34 17.20 8.14
CA LYS A 121 13.85 17.41 6.77
C LYS A 121 14.90 17.98 5.82
N GLU A 122 15.96 18.60 6.34
CA GLU A 122 17.06 19.11 5.54
C GLU A 122 17.83 17.98 4.84
N TRP A 123 17.82 16.78 5.41
CA TRP A 123 18.46 15.61 4.81
C TRP A 123 17.84 15.15 3.48
N PHE A 124 16.66 15.66 3.12
CA PHE A 124 16.10 15.45 1.77
C PHE A 124 16.74 16.34 0.70
N THR A 125 17.47 17.38 1.10
CA THR A 125 18.17 18.30 0.18
C THR A 125 19.69 18.26 0.36
N THR A 126 20.14 18.01 1.58
CA THR A 126 21.56 17.94 1.95
C THR A 126 21.79 16.63 2.70
N ALA A 127 22.61 15.76 2.13
CA ALA A 127 22.91 14.48 2.77
C ALA A 127 23.48 14.69 4.19
N PRO A 128 23.04 13.88 5.19
CA PRO A 128 23.69 13.87 6.50
C PRO A 128 25.15 13.41 6.38
N THR A 129 25.96 13.76 7.35
CA THR A 129 27.27 13.12 7.56
C THR A 129 27.07 11.69 8.09
N GLU A 130 28.14 10.87 8.07
CA GLU A 130 28.07 9.53 8.66
C GLU A 130 27.76 9.58 10.14
N ASP A 131 28.38 10.51 10.89
CA ASP A 131 28.15 10.68 12.34
C ASP A 131 26.70 11.08 12.64
N GLU A 132 26.11 12.00 11.87
CA GLU A 132 24.70 12.39 12.02
C GLU A 132 23.76 11.23 11.72
N LEU A 133 24.07 10.42 10.71
CA LEU A 133 23.28 9.26 10.35
C LEU A 133 23.32 8.18 11.45
N GLU A 134 24.45 8.01 12.13
CA GLU A 134 24.60 7.10 13.26
C GLU A 134 23.71 7.50 14.46
N LEU A 135 23.41 8.77 14.63
CA LEU A 135 22.59 9.30 15.73
C LEU A 135 21.08 9.16 15.48
N ASP A 136 20.64 8.89 14.24
CA ASP A 136 19.22 8.68 13.91
C ASP A 136 18.99 7.27 13.35
N THR A 137 18.61 6.36 14.22
CA THR A 137 18.40 4.94 13.87
C THR A 137 17.44 4.76 12.71
N LYS A 138 16.41 5.62 12.58
CA LYS A 138 15.42 5.53 11.51
C LYS A 138 15.99 6.01 10.17
N ALA A 139 16.71 7.12 10.18
CA ALA A 139 17.40 7.63 9.00
C ALA A 139 18.48 6.64 8.53
N LYS A 140 19.25 6.07 9.46
CA LYS A 140 20.22 5.01 9.18
C LYS A 140 19.56 3.79 8.54
N TYR A 141 18.45 3.30 9.10
CA TYR A 141 17.69 2.21 8.53
C TYR A 141 17.22 2.53 7.09
N ILE A 142 16.73 3.75 6.86
CA ILE A 142 16.32 4.18 5.52
C ILE A 142 17.51 4.18 4.57
N ALA A 143 18.62 4.81 4.97
CA ALA A 143 19.78 4.94 4.11
C ALA A 143 20.48 3.61 3.79
N MET A 144 20.49 2.68 4.74
CA MET A 144 21.24 1.43 4.61
C MET A 144 20.39 0.25 4.13
N GLU A 145 19.09 0.24 4.42
CA GLU A 145 18.22 -0.92 4.16
C GLU A 145 17.05 -0.60 3.21
N VAL A 146 16.45 0.58 3.31
CA VAL A 146 15.27 0.92 2.51
C VAL A 146 15.67 1.45 1.15
N ALA A 147 16.55 2.42 1.09
CA ALA A 147 16.98 3.06 -0.16
C ALA A 147 17.58 2.05 -1.18
N PRO A 148 18.38 1.04 -0.78
CA PRO A 148 18.84 0.01 -1.71
C PRO A 148 17.69 -0.76 -2.40
N ARG A 149 16.57 -0.93 -1.72
CA ARG A 149 15.36 -1.55 -2.32
C ARG A 149 14.66 -0.66 -3.34
N HIS A 150 15.06 0.62 -3.43
CA HIS A 150 14.67 1.55 -4.50
C HIS A 150 15.77 1.70 -5.58
N GLY A 151 16.78 0.83 -5.58
CA GLY A 151 17.90 0.91 -6.52
C GLY A 151 18.91 2.02 -6.21
N ILE A 152 18.90 2.53 -4.98
CA ILE A 152 19.75 3.66 -4.54
C ILE A 152 20.90 3.08 -3.71
N PRO A 153 22.17 3.40 -4.00
CA PRO A 153 23.30 2.93 -3.21
C PRO A 153 23.17 3.34 -1.74
N ALA A 154 23.50 2.41 -0.83
CA ALA A 154 23.49 2.68 0.59
C ALA A 154 24.50 3.77 0.98
N GLY A 155 24.19 4.53 2.01
CA GLY A 155 25.05 5.58 2.59
C GLY A 155 24.34 6.90 2.84
N PRO A 156 25.04 7.93 3.33
CA PRO A 156 24.44 9.22 3.67
C PRO A 156 23.68 9.89 2.52
N GLY A 157 24.21 9.80 1.30
CA GLY A 157 23.55 10.32 0.08
C GLY A 157 22.27 9.60 -0.31
N ALA A 158 21.96 8.47 0.31
CA ALA A 158 20.76 7.70 0.01
C ALA A 158 19.46 8.43 0.42
N ILE A 159 19.48 9.25 1.47
CA ILE A 159 18.27 9.94 1.97
C ILE A 159 17.71 10.92 0.95
N PRO A 160 18.49 11.90 0.41
CA PRO A 160 17.97 12.80 -0.62
C PRO A 160 17.56 12.04 -1.90
N ALA A 161 18.36 11.07 -2.33
CA ALA A 161 18.05 10.28 -3.53
C ALA A 161 16.76 9.45 -3.35
N TRP A 162 16.54 8.88 -2.18
CA TRP A 162 15.32 8.17 -1.84
C TRP A 162 14.10 9.10 -1.87
N GLY A 163 14.22 10.29 -1.28
CA GLY A 163 13.18 11.33 -1.36
C GLY A 163 12.82 11.68 -2.81
N GLU A 164 13.83 11.92 -3.66
CA GLU A 164 13.61 12.21 -5.08
C GLU A 164 12.91 11.05 -5.81
N SER A 165 13.26 9.79 -5.49
CA SER A 165 12.63 8.62 -6.12
C SER A 165 11.11 8.58 -5.92
N PHE A 166 10.59 9.08 -4.80
CA PHE A 166 9.15 9.10 -4.53
C PHE A 166 8.35 10.04 -5.43
N LYS A 167 8.99 11.00 -6.08
CA LYS A 167 8.33 11.87 -7.07
C LYS A 167 7.84 11.12 -8.30
N LEU A 168 8.40 9.93 -8.55
CA LEU A 168 7.97 9.06 -9.65
C LEU A 168 6.71 8.25 -9.31
N PHE A 169 6.36 8.14 -8.02
CA PHE A 169 5.22 7.35 -7.57
C PHE A 169 3.97 8.22 -7.46
N SER A 170 3.22 8.31 -8.57
CA SER A 170 2.03 9.15 -8.73
C SER A 170 0.89 8.36 -9.36
N CYS A 171 -0.32 8.58 -8.85
CA CYS A 171 -1.58 8.12 -9.44
C CYS A 171 -2.33 9.26 -10.16
N ALA A 172 -1.69 10.42 -10.38
CA ALA A 172 -2.32 11.54 -11.07
C ALA A 172 -2.86 11.11 -12.44
N GLY A 173 -4.11 11.49 -12.72
CA GLY A 173 -4.79 11.16 -13.97
C GLY A 173 -5.40 9.74 -14.01
N LEU A 174 -5.31 8.96 -12.93
CA LEU A 174 -5.93 7.64 -12.84
C LEU A 174 -7.31 7.66 -12.17
N GLU A 175 -7.76 8.81 -11.69
CA GLU A 175 -9.03 8.94 -10.97
C GLU A 175 -10.20 8.47 -11.81
N GLU A 176 -10.31 8.95 -13.05
CA GLU A 176 -11.41 8.60 -13.96
C GLU A 176 -11.35 7.13 -14.42
N THR A 177 -10.15 6.56 -14.48
CA THR A 177 -9.95 5.17 -14.88
C THR A 177 -10.09 4.19 -13.73
N THR A 178 -10.02 4.64 -12.47
CA THR A 178 -10.26 3.80 -11.28
C THR A 178 -11.76 3.64 -11.05
N THR A 179 -12.40 2.78 -11.83
CA THR A 179 -13.87 2.63 -11.87
C THR A 179 -14.41 1.58 -10.88
N CYS A 180 -13.59 0.71 -10.34
CA CYS A 180 -14.03 -0.23 -9.31
C CYS A 180 -14.25 0.49 -7.96
N PRO A 181 -15.09 -0.06 -7.07
CA PRO A 181 -15.26 0.51 -5.73
C PRO A 181 -13.96 0.44 -4.93
N ILE A 182 -13.62 1.54 -4.26
CA ILE A 182 -12.43 1.69 -3.41
C ILE A 182 -12.85 1.98 -1.96
N LEU A 183 -12.34 1.20 -1.03
CA LEU A 183 -12.30 1.55 0.39
C LEU A 183 -10.94 2.18 0.70
N ASN A 184 -10.95 3.39 1.24
CA ASN A 184 -9.78 3.94 1.93
C ASN A 184 -9.98 3.88 3.44
N ILE A 185 -8.95 3.46 4.17
CA ILE A 185 -8.87 3.58 5.63
C ILE A 185 -7.61 4.39 5.95
N SER A 186 -7.80 5.67 6.27
CA SER A 186 -6.75 6.58 6.77
C SER A 186 -6.80 6.67 8.29
N THR A 187 -5.73 7.12 8.91
CA THR A 187 -5.62 7.26 10.36
C THR A 187 -5.21 8.68 10.75
N THR A 188 -5.69 9.18 11.88
CA THR A 188 -5.33 10.53 12.36
C THR A 188 -3.86 10.64 12.72
N GLY A 189 -3.22 9.55 13.16
CA GLY A 189 -1.80 9.53 13.53
C GLY A 189 -0.83 9.65 12.34
N GLU A 190 -1.29 9.52 11.10
CA GLU A 190 -0.49 9.83 9.91
C GLU A 190 -0.33 11.34 9.68
N GLY A 191 -1.19 12.13 10.32
CA GLY A 191 -1.18 13.58 10.22
C GLY A 191 -2.07 14.12 9.11
N LYS A 192 -2.54 15.36 9.32
CA LYS A 192 -3.55 16.00 8.48
C LYS A 192 -3.15 16.05 6.99
N GLY A 193 -1.90 16.36 6.69
CA GLY A 193 -1.45 16.44 5.29
C GLY A 193 -1.58 15.13 4.53
N TRP A 194 -1.40 14.00 5.21
CA TRP A 194 -1.52 12.69 4.57
C TRP A 194 -2.96 12.38 4.18
N TYR A 195 -3.89 12.44 5.13
CA TYR A 195 -5.28 12.10 4.81
C TYR A 195 -5.99 13.17 3.97
N ASP A 196 -5.58 14.45 4.02
CA ASP A 196 -6.06 15.47 3.08
C ASP A 196 -5.66 15.14 1.63
N ASN A 197 -4.41 14.70 1.41
CA ASN A 197 -3.95 14.24 0.10
C ASN A 197 -4.73 13.01 -0.39
N ALA A 198 -4.93 12.03 0.50
CA ALA A 198 -5.76 10.87 0.21
C ALA A 198 -7.20 11.27 -0.14
N LYS A 199 -7.80 12.17 0.64
CA LYS A 199 -9.17 12.64 0.47
C LYS A 199 -9.35 13.39 -0.85
N ALA A 200 -8.41 14.27 -1.21
CA ALA A 200 -8.46 15.04 -2.44
C ALA A 200 -8.46 14.16 -3.69
N TYR A 201 -7.72 13.06 -3.70
CA TYR A 201 -7.75 12.06 -4.77
C TYR A 201 -9.04 11.25 -4.73
N PHE A 202 -9.41 10.76 -3.54
CA PHE A 202 -10.57 9.91 -3.33
C PHE A 202 -11.88 10.55 -3.79
N ASP A 203 -12.04 11.87 -3.56
CA ASP A 203 -13.25 12.60 -3.94
C ASP A 203 -13.45 12.73 -5.45
N ARG A 204 -12.42 12.44 -6.26
CA ARG A 204 -12.50 12.40 -7.71
C ARG A 204 -12.79 11.01 -8.27
N LEU A 205 -12.82 9.97 -7.43
CA LEU A 205 -13.11 8.61 -7.87
C LEU A 205 -14.59 8.46 -8.24
N PRO A 206 -14.93 7.92 -9.42
CA PRO A 206 -16.29 7.99 -9.96
C PRO A 206 -17.28 6.99 -9.35
N ASN A 207 -16.81 5.93 -8.66
CA ASN A 207 -17.70 4.88 -8.20
C ASN A 207 -18.53 5.30 -6.98
N PRO A 208 -19.88 5.25 -7.03
CA PRO A 208 -20.73 5.67 -5.92
C PRO A 208 -20.64 4.78 -4.67
N LYS A 209 -20.04 3.59 -4.78
CA LYS A 209 -19.80 2.69 -3.66
C LYS A 209 -18.45 2.93 -2.97
N ASN A 210 -17.69 3.95 -3.39
CA ASN A 210 -16.46 4.33 -2.72
C ASN A 210 -16.71 4.69 -1.26
N ARG A 211 -15.79 4.31 -0.37
CA ARG A 211 -15.93 4.53 1.06
C ARG A 211 -14.62 5.07 1.66
N PHE A 212 -14.68 6.25 2.28
CA PHE A 212 -13.56 6.86 2.98
C PHE A 212 -13.78 6.76 4.50
N VAL A 213 -12.89 6.09 5.20
CA VAL A 213 -12.92 5.96 6.66
C VAL A 213 -11.67 6.63 7.22
N LEU A 214 -11.86 7.46 8.26
CA LEU A 214 -10.78 8.02 9.06
C LEU A 214 -10.90 7.44 10.47
N THR A 215 -9.94 6.62 10.87
CA THR A 215 -9.88 6.08 12.23
C THR A 215 -9.07 6.98 13.15
N THR A 216 -9.45 6.98 14.42
CA THR A 216 -8.97 7.91 15.43
C THR A 216 -8.44 7.17 16.66
N GLU A 217 -7.97 7.92 17.66
CA GLU A 217 -7.59 7.39 18.97
C GLU A 217 -8.79 6.73 19.68
N ASP A 218 -9.98 7.29 19.53
CA ASP A 218 -11.20 6.73 20.13
C ASP A 218 -11.53 5.33 19.59
N ASP A 219 -11.15 5.06 18.34
CA ASP A 219 -11.29 3.74 17.72
C ASP A 219 -10.12 2.79 18.09
N GLY A 220 -9.08 3.29 18.76
CA GLY A 220 -7.77 2.61 18.90
C GLY A 220 -7.07 2.40 17.55
N GLY A 221 -7.47 3.16 16.55
CA GLY A 221 -7.08 2.98 15.14
C GLY A 221 -6.21 4.11 14.58
N GLU A 222 -5.64 4.98 15.42
CA GLU A 222 -4.84 6.14 15.00
C GLU A 222 -3.47 5.77 14.44
N ILE A 223 -2.95 4.59 14.77
CA ILE A 223 -1.62 4.16 14.31
C ILE A 223 -1.68 3.74 12.85
N HIS A 224 -0.65 4.12 12.09
CA HIS A 224 -0.47 3.82 10.66
C HIS A 224 -0.98 2.43 10.25
N CYS A 225 -1.86 2.37 9.24
CA CYS A 225 -2.57 1.17 8.80
C CYS A 225 -3.44 0.51 9.89
N VAL A 226 -3.97 1.31 10.82
CA VAL A 226 -4.86 0.85 11.91
C VAL A 226 -4.20 -0.25 12.77
N ARG A 227 -2.88 -0.20 12.94
CA ARG A 227 -2.15 -1.27 13.66
C ARG A 227 -2.49 -1.38 15.14
N GLY A 228 -3.02 -0.31 15.75
CA GLY A 228 -3.54 -0.33 17.12
C GLY A 228 -4.78 -1.21 17.26
N ASN A 229 -5.58 -1.32 16.19
CA ASN A 229 -6.82 -2.09 16.16
C ASN A 229 -6.98 -2.86 14.84
N SER A 230 -6.15 -3.88 14.62
CA SER A 230 -6.21 -4.69 13.39
C SER A 230 -7.57 -5.38 13.19
N SER A 231 -8.31 -5.68 14.26
CA SER A 231 -9.66 -6.26 14.17
C SER A 231 -10.63 -5.30 13.47
N LEU A 232 -10.56 -4.01 13.80
CA LEU A 232 -11.35 -2.97 13.14
C LEU A 232 -10.98 -2.87 11.65
N ALA A 233 -9.67 -2.83 11.32
CA ALA A 233 -9.23 -2.80 9.95
C ALA A 233 -9.76 -3.99 9.13
N HIS A 234 -9.71 -5.20 9.70
CA HIS A 234 -10.20 -6.40 9.04
C HIS A 234 -11.73 -6.38 8.89
N GLN A 235 -12.45 -5.90 9.91
CA GLN A 235 -13.89 -5.76 9.84
C GLN A 235 -14.29 -4.80 8.71
N LEU A 236 -13.77 -3.58 8.72
CA LEU A 236 -14.06 -2.57 7.69
C LEU A 236 -13.72 -3.09 6.28
N THR A 237 -12.58 -3.76 6.13
CA THR A 237 -12.15 -4.35 4.86
C THR A 237 -13.15 -5.38 4.35
N TYR A 238 -13.48 -6.37 5.16
CA TYR A 238 -14.29 -7.49 4.67
C TYR A 238 -15.78 -7.18 4.64
N ASP A 239 -16.30 -6.30 5.51
CA ASP A 239 -17.69 -5.82 5.41
C ASP A 239 -17.89 -5.04 4.10
N PHE A 240 -16.91 -4.21 3.70
CA PHE A 240 -16.93 -3.55 2.41
C PHE A 240 -16.85 -4.54 1.24
N LEU A 241 -15.92 -5.48 1.28
CA LEU A 241 -15.75 -6.47 0.20
C LEU A 241 -16.98 -7.38 0.06
N ASP A 242 -17.57 -7.82 1.17
CA ASP A 242 -18.81 -8.62 1.16
C ASP A 242 -19.95 -7.87 0.46
N GLU A 243 -20.07 -6.55 0.71
CA GLU A 243 -21.10 -5.71 0.11
C GLU A 243 -20.86 -5.50 -1.39
N VAL A 244 -19.64 -5.13 -1.79
CA VAL A 244 -19.38 -4.71 -3.19
C VAL A 244 -19.15 -5.89 -4.14
N LEU A 245 -18.70 -7.03 -3.61
CA LEU A 245 -18.48 -8.26 -4.38
C LEU A 245 -19.63 -9.26 -4.29
N ALA A 246 -20.67 -8.98 -3.49
CA ALA A 246 -21.85 -9.83 -3.38
C ALA A 246 -22.60 -9.86 -4.73
N THR A 247 -22.40 -10.93 -5.52
CA THR A 247 -23.11 -11.19 -6.77
C THR A 247 -23.93 -12.47 -6.64
N GLY A 248 -25.17 -12.35 -6.16
CA GLY A 248 -26.11 -13.47 -6.11
C GLY A 248 -25.82 -14.52 -5.00
N PRO A 249 -26.68 -15.52 -4.84
CA PRO A 249 -26.49 -16.57 -3.83
C PRO A 249 -25.19 -17.34 -4.11
N ALA A 250 -24.42 -17.56 -3.07
CA ALA A 250 -23.21 -18.37 -3.13
C ALA A 250 -23.51 -19.70 -3.86
N ARG A 251 -22.89 -19.92 -4.99
CA ARG A 251 -22.90 -21.25 -5.59
C ARG A 251 -22.07 -22.15 -4.69
N ARG A 252 -22.76 -23.05 -4.00
CA ARG A 252 -22.17 -24.12 -3.20
C ARG A 252 -21.47 -25.12 -4.11
#